data_0bace7736ac01e540a6ea017f33403e0
#
_entry.id   0bace7736ac01e540a6ea017f33403e0
#
_cell.length_a   1.000
_cell.length_b   1.000
_cell.length_c   1.000
_cell.angle_alpha   90.00
_cell.angle_beta   90.00
_cell.angle_gamma   90.00
#
_symmetry.space_group_name_H-M   'P 1'
#
loop_
_entity.id
_entity.type
_entity.pdbx_description
1 polymer ?
#
loop_
_entity_poly.entity_id
_entity_poly.type
_entity_poly.pdbx_seq_one_letter_code
_entity_poly.pdbx_strand_id
1 'polypeptide(L)'
;MMYHTAPAQQAPKPPKPMTMQEKVFAKLLVEEHNQYCFDCSWPGPTHVSINQGIFLCLNCATGIHMEHYPVEVSYIKEIETSQFNYLQLRVLINGGN
;
A
#
# COMPACT_ATOMS: atom_id res chain seq x y z
N MET A 1 -30.61 -39.44 2.32
CA MET A 1 -30.07 -39.03 1.99
C MET A 1 -29.71 -38.10 2.18
N MET A 2 -29.32 -37.80 2.27
CA MET A 2 -28.88 -36.99 2.31
C MET A 2 -28.26 -36.28 1.88
N TYR A 3 -28.15 -35.68 1.83
CA TYR A 3 -27.57 -34.93 1.35
C TYR A 3 -27.27 -34.02 1.93
N HIS A 4 -26.78 -33.62 2.18
CA HIS A 4 -26.31 -32.73 2.61
C HIS A 4 -25.90 -31.92 2.20
N THR A 5 -25.74 -31.39 2.25
CA THR A 5 -25.31 -30.69 1.87
C THR A 5 -24.59 -29.94 2.19
N ALA A 6 -23.98 -29.87 2.04
CA ALA A 6 -23.09 -29.23 2.27
C ALA A 6 -23.14 -28.01 2.35
N PRO A 7 -22.83 -27.64 2.96
CA PRO A 7 -22.80 -26.44 3.07
C PRO A 7 -22.04 -25.76 2.40
N ALA A 8 -21.68 -26.13 2.43
CA ALA A 8 -21.05 -25.57 1.94
C ALA A 8 -21.33 -25.03 0.99
N GLN A 9 -21.84 -25.39 0.83
CA GLN A 9 -22.12 -24.93 0.03
C GLN A 9 -22.22 -23.81 -0.03
N GLN A 10 -21.61 -23.37 0.34
CA GLN A 10 -21.61 -22.18 0.12
C GLN A 10 -21.11 -21.87 -1.15
N ALA A 11 -21.79 -21.17 -1.95
CA ALA A 11 -21.30 -20.53 -3.13
C ALA A 11 -20.20 -19.61 -2.71
N PRO A 12 -19.13 -19.50 -3.48
CA PRO A 12 -18.13 -18.50 -3.19
C PRO A 12 -18.77 -17.12 -3.18
N LYS A 13 -18.46 -16.35 -2.21
CA LYS A 13 -18.92 -14.98 -2.18
C LYS A 13 -18.35 -14.23 -3.35
N PRO A 14 -19.13 -13.34 -3.96
CA PRO A 14 -18.54 -12.48 -4.97
C PRO A 14 -17.43 -11.66 -4.35
N PRO A 15 -16.37 -11.38 -5.10
CA PRO A 15 -15.31 -10.54 -4.57
C PRO A 15 -15.84 -9.17 -4.20
N LYS A 16 -15.36 -8.64 -3.12
CA LYS A 16 -15.70 -7.28 -2.75
C LYS A 16 -15.19 -6.32 -3.80
N PRO A 17 -15.92 -5.26 -4.11
CA PRO A 17 -15.39 -4.23 -4.96
C PRO A 17 -14.13 -3.63 -4.31
N MET A 18 -13.15 -3.30 -5.11
CA MET A 18 -11.94 -2.67 -4.63
C MET A 18 -12.26 -1.27 -4.13
N THR A 19 -11.65 -0.88 -3.02
CA THR A 19 -11.72 0.49 -2.52
C THR A 19 -10.92 1.42 -3.43
N MET A 20 -11.11 2.72 -3.25
CA MET A 20 -10.35 3.70 -4.01
C MET A 20 -8.84 3.50 -3.80
N GLN A 21 -8.42 3.34 -2.54
CA GLN A 21 -6.98 3.18 -2.30
C GLN A 21 -6.43 1.88 -2.86
N GLU A 22 -7.20 0.80 -2.84
CA GLU A 22 -6.76 -0.44 -3.46
C GLU A 22 -6.55 -0.29 -4.95
N LYS A 23 -7.45 0.43 -5.61
CA LYS A 23 -7.31 0.69 -7.04
C LYS A 23 -6.10 1.56 -7.35
N VAL A 24 -5.87 2.57 -6.52
CA VAL A 24 -4.73 3.47 -6.71
C VAL A 24 -3.43 2.72 -6.53
N PHE A 25 -3.29 1.95 -5.46
CA PHE A 25 -2.05 1.22 -5.23
C PHE A 25 -1.83 0.11 -6.25
N ALA A 26 -2.90 -0.55 -6.72
CA ALA A 26 -2.76 -1.54 -7.77
C ALA A 26 -2.14 -0.93 -9.03
N LYS A 27 -2.50 0.32 -9.33
CA LYS A 27 -1.93 1.03 -10.48
C LYS A 27 -0.52 1.51 -10.23
N LEU A 28 -0.28 2.09 -9.05
CA LEU A 28 1.03 2.67 -8.76
C LEU A 28 2.12 1.62 -8.63
N LEU A 29 1.78 0.47 -8.05
CA LEU A 29 2.79 -0.56 -7.77
C LEU A 29 3.18 -1.38 -9.00
N VAL A 30 2.48 -1.25 -10.12
CA VAL A 30 2.93 -1.88 -11.37
C VAL A 30 3.89 -0.99 -12.14
N GLU A 31 4.01 0.28 -11.80
CA GLU A 31 4.99 1.15 -12.43
C GLU A 31 6.39 0.75 -11.96
N GLU A 32 7.31 0.65 -12.90
CA GLU A 32 8.62 0.05 -12.62
C GLU A 32 9.34 0.75 -11.48
N HIS A 33 9.36 2.08 -11.50
CA HIS A 33 10.10 2.83 -10.48
C HIS A 33 9.50 2.70 -9.08
N ASN A 34 8.23 2.31 -8.98
CA ASN A 34 7.58 2.10 -7.69
C ASN A 34 7.71 0.67 -7.19
N GLN A 35 8.37 -0.20 -7.93
CA GLN A 35 8.56 -1.58 -7.51
C GLN A 35 9.79 -1.75 -6.62
N TYR A 36 10.52 -0.68 -6.38
CA TYR A 36 11.75 -0.70 -5.58
C TYR A 36 11.72 0.43 -4.57
N CYS A 37 12.32 0.18 -3.40
CA CYS A 37 12.45 1.21 -2.37
C CYS A 37 13.20 2.41 -2.91
N PHE A 38 12.68 3.60 -2.64
CA PHE A 38 13.31 4.83 -3.09
C PHE A 38 14.73 4.99 -2.56
N ASP A 39 14.95 4.59 -1.31
CA ASP A 39 16.25 4.83 -0.65
C ASP A 39 17.28 3.75 -0.92
N CYS A 40 16.88 2.48 -0.95
CA CYS A 40 17.86 1.39 -1.04
C CYS A 40 17.64 0.45 -2.22
N SER A 41 16.60 0.68 -3.01
CA SER A 41 16.26 -0.13 -4.20
C SER A 41 15.83 -1.56 -3.89
N TRP A 42 15.50 -1.87 -2.65
CA TRP A 42 14.99 -3.20 -2.30
C TRP A 42 13.64 -3.41 -2.99
N PRO A 43 13.39 -4.59 -3.57
CA PRO A 43 12.13 -4.83 -4.28
C PRO A 43 10.95 -4.98 -3.32
N GLY A 44 9.77 -4.60 -3.80
CA GLY A 44 8.52 -4.80 -3.08
C GLY A 44 8.31 -3.84 -1.92
N PRO A 45 8.24 -2.52 -2.18
CA PRO A 45 7.97 -1.57 -1.08
C PRO A 45 6.65 -1.86 -0.41
N THR A 46 6.63 -1.72 0.91
CA THR A 46 5.44 -1.96 1.72
C THR A 46 4.97 -0.70 2.42
N HIS A 47 5.71 0.38 2.34
CA HIS A 47 5.44 1.63 3.05
C HIS A 47 5.54 2.81 2.09
N VAL A 48 4.94 3.91 2.49
CA VAL A 48 5.02 5.17 1.74
C VAL A 48 5.32 6.30 2.70
N SER A 49 6.01 7.32 2.20
CA SER A 49 6.12 8.60 2.87
C SER A 49 5.11 9.52 2.20
N ILE A 50 4.08 9.91 2.95
CA ILE A 50 2.95 10.64 2.38
C ILE A 50 3.36 12.00 1.86
N ASN A 51 4.06 12.77 2.67
CA ASN A 51 4.39 14.13 2.28
C ASN A 51 5.54 14.21 1.28
N GLN A 52 6.27 13.13 1.08
CA GLN A 52 7.31 13.08 0.05
C GLN A 52 6.86 12.33 -1.19
N GLY A 53 5.77 11.56 -1.09
CA GLY A 53 5.21 10.84 -2.24
C GLY A 53 6.08 9.72 -2.75
N ILE A 54 6.80 9.03 -1.87
CA ILE A 54 7.72 7.97 -2.28
C ILE A 54 7.38 6.64 -1.61
N PHE A 55 7.83 5.56 -2.24
CA PHE A 55 7.63 4.19 -1.78
C PHE A 55 8.89 3.65 -1.13
N LEU A 56 8.74 3.00 0.01
CA LEU A 56 9.87 2.59 0.84
C LEU A 56 9.70 1.15 1.32
N CYS A 57 10.82 0.46 1.53
CA CYS A 57 10.79 -0.83 2.20
C CYS A 57 10.65 -0.62 3.71
N LEU A 58 10.34 -1.71 4.41
CA LEU A 58 10.17 -1.65 5.87
C LEU A 58 11.41 -1.08 6.57
N ASN A 59 12.59 -1.54 6.17
CA ASN A 59 13.81 -1.14 6.85
C ASN A 59 14.11 0.35 6.69
N CYS A 60 13.94 0.89 5.49
CA CYS A 60 14.16 2.32 5.28
C CYS A 60 13.07 3.15 5.93
N ALA A 61 11.82 2.67 5.88
CA ALA A 61 10.71 3.40 6.49
C ALA A 61 10.90 3.51 8.00
N THR A 62 11.23 2.41 8.67
CA THR A 62 11.34 2.39 10.12
C THR A 62 12.73 2.80 10.61
N GLY A 63 13.78 2.39 9.92
CA GLY A 63 15.15 2.63 10.39
C GLY A 63 15.74 3.96 9.99
N ILE A 64 15.17 4.61 8.98
CA ILE A 64 15.67 5.90 8.51
C ILE A 64 14.61 6.97 8.71
N HIS A 65 13.45 6.82 8.05
CA HIS A 65 12.47 7.90 8.06
C HIS A 65 11.80 8.09 9.42
N MET A 66 11.28 7.01 10.01
CA MET A 66 10.61 7.13 11.30
C MET A 66 11.58 7.45 12.42
N GLU A 67 12.84 7.02 12.27
CA GLU A 67 13.85 7.20 13.29
C GLU A 67 14.43 8.63 13.28
N HIS A 68 14.63 9.20 12.09
CA HIS A 68 15.40 10.43 11.94
C HIS A 68 14.60 11.64 11.47
N TYR A 69 13.38 11.43 10.97
CA TYR A 69 12.59 12.55 10.45
C TYR A 69 11.29 12.69 11.22
N PRO A 70 10.89 13.93 11.58
CA PRO A 70 9.57 14.14 12.16
C PRO A 70 8.48 13.91 11.10
N VAL A 71 7.24 13.71 11.56
CA VAL A 71 6.13 13.42 10.64
C VAL A 71 5.89 14.57 9.66
N GLU A 72 6.26 15.79 10.01
CA GLU A 72 6.13 16.94 9.11
C GLU A 72 7.05 16.83 7.90
N VAL A 73 8.15 16.09 8.03
CA VAL A 73 9.11 15.87 6.95
C VAL A 73 8.80 14.59 6.21
N SER A 74 8.52 13.52 6.96
CA SER A 74 8.24 12.22 6.34
C SER A 74 7.22 11.47 7.19
N TYR A 75 5.98 11.46 6.74
CA TYR A 75 4.89 10.76 7.42
C TYR A 75 4.74 9.38 6.79
N ILE A 76 5.13 8.36 7.53
CA ILE A 76 5.18 6.99 7.03
C ILE A 76 3.86 6.29 7.31
N LYS A 77 3.34 5.60 6.29
CA LYS A 77 2.17 4.74 6.44
C LYS A 77 2.44 3.42 5.74
N GLU A 78 1.97 2.33 6.34
CA GLU A 78 2.04 1.02 5.72
C GLU A 78 0.91 0.89 4.70
N ILE A 79 1.23 0.37 3.51
CA ILE A 79 0.30 0.37 2.38
C ILE A 79 -0.92 -0.50 2.67
N GLU A 80 -0.71 -1.73 3.16
CA GLU A 80 -1.81 -2.69 3.27
C GLU A 80 -2.76 -2.42 4.42
N THR A 81 -2.26 -1.89 5.52
CA THR A 81 -3.04 -1.82 6.75
C THR A 81 -3.52 -0.41 7.08
N SER A 82 -3.05 0.60 6.37
CA SER A 82 -3.41 1.99 6.69
C SER A 82 -4.60 2.46 5.89
N GLN A 83 -5.30 3.45 6.44
CA GLN A 83 -6.36 4.16 5.72
C GLN A 83 -5.76 5.40 5.10
N PHE A 84 -6.06 5.64 3.82
CA PHE A 84 -5.55 6.80 3.10
C PHE A 84 -6.72 7.67 2.68
N ASN A 85 -6.61 8.97 2.94
CA ASN A 85 -7.61 9.91 2.44
C ASN A 85 -7.26 10.34 1.02
N TYR A 86 -8.19 11.06 0.40
CA TYR A 86 -8.06 11.43 -1.00
C TYR A 86 -6.81 12.28 -1.27
N LEU A 87 -6.50 13.20 -0.37
CA LEU A 87 -5.34 14.08 -0.56
C LEU A 87 -4.04 13.30 -0.47
N GLN A 88 -3.97 12.33 0.43
CA GLN A 88 -2.79 11.48 0.56
C GLN A 88 -2.59 10.65 -0.70
N LEU A 89 -3.66 10.09 -1.24
CA LEU A 89 -3.57 9.31 -2.47
C LEU A 89 -3.12 10.19 -3.63
N ARG A 90 -3.59 11.45 -3.69
CA ARG A 90 -3.18 12.35 -4.75
C ARG A 90 -1.68 12.66 -4.72
N VAL A 91 -1.12 12.81 -3.53
CA VAL A 91 0.32 13.04 -3.41
C VAL A 91 1.08 11.85 -4.01
N LEU A 92 0.63 10.64 -3.72
CA LEU A 92 1.29 9.44 -4.23
C LEU A 92 1.10 9.30 -5.74
N ILE A 93 -0.06 9.65 -6.26
CA ILE A 93 -0.32 9.61 -7.70
C ILE A 93 0.57 10.59 -8.43
N ASN A 94 0.73 11.79 -7.89
CA ASN A 94 1.53 12.84 -8.52
C ASN A 94 3.02 12.68 -8.28
N GLY A 95 3.40 11.94 -7.25
CA GLY A 95 4.80 11.69 -6.92
C GLY A 95 5.28 10.36 -7.46
N GLY A 96 5.71 9.50 -6.54
CA GLY A 96 6.27 8.20 -6.89
C GLY A 96 7.78 8.23 -6.90
N ASN A 97 8.34 7.04 -7.02
CA ASN A 97 9.80 6.91 -7.04
C ASN A 97 10.38 7.25 -8.44
#